data_f88e2c351484c57f2673b101c8b15667
#
_entry.id   f88e2c351484c57f2673b101c8b15667
#
_cell.length_a   1.000
_cell.length_b   1.000
_cell.length_c   1.000
_cell.angle_alpha   90.00
_cell.angle_beta   90.00
_cell.angle_gamma   90.00
#
_symmetry.space_group_name_H-M   'P 1'
#
loop_
_entity.id
_entity.type
_entity.pdbx_description
1 polymer ?
#
loop_
_entity_poly.entity_id
_entity_poly.type
_entity_poly.pdbx_seq_one_letter_code
_entity_poly.pdbx_strand_id
1 'polypeptide(L)'
;GDVYKRQEVDTTEVWNSFLQSPTDVIMFQAIAVIITMAAIWRGAKAIEKVNVILMVSLFILLFSALFLAFVMDLNDGTLDGFVYMFSIQPEYLMEPETWISGLSQSAWSCSAGMGMAITYSVYMRKDEDTTLNAATMCLANNSISIIAGLTVMMAVFAVVDDPLSAVGAGSSAITFLVLPEVFAQAPGGPVVQVVMVTVFFLALSFAALTSMISTVELCVRNFVDHGVDRSQAVGFT
;
A
#
# COMPACT_ATOMS: atom_id res chain seq x y z
N GLY A 1 37.77 -12.20 -17.45
CA GLY A 1 37.49 -12.92 -16.33
C GLY A 1 36.36 -12.39 -15.49
N ASP A 2 35.60 -13.25 -14.97
CA ASP A 2 34.36 -13.21 -14.22
C ASP A 2 34.47 -12.62 -12.80
N VAL A 3 34.64 -11.34 -12.64
CA VAL A 3 34.66 -10.71 -11.29
C VAL A 3 33.36 -9.92 -10.99
N TYR A 4 32.41 -9.86 -11.91
CA TYR A 4 31.12 -9.19 -11.71
C TYR A 4 29.92 -10.11 -12.02
N LYS A 5 29.94 -11.36 -11.56
CA LYS A 5 28.65 -11.99 -11.26
C LYS A 5 28.09 -11.26 -10.04
N ARG A 6 27.16 -10.31 -10.28
CA ARG A 6 26.27 -9.85 -9.22
C ARG A 6 25.71 -11.12 -8.60
N GLN A 7 25.85 -11.26 -7.27
CA GLN A 7 25.05 -12.20 -6.54
C GLN A 7 23.60 -11.82 -6.85
N GLU A 8 22.91 -12.64 -7.60
CA GLU A 8 21.46 -12.57 -7.71
C GLU A 8 20.97 -12.74 -6.27
N VAL A 9 20.47 -11.66 -5.70
CA VAL A 9 19.90 -11.69 -4.36
C VAL A 9 18.61 -12.49 -4.49
N ASP A 10 18.57 -13.69 -3.96
CA ASP A 10 17.35 -14.48 -3.91
C ASP A 10 16.37 -13.78 -2.96
N THR A 11 15.35 -13.15 -3.55
CA THR A 11 14.32 -12.41 -2.82
C THR A 11 13.55 -13.30 -1.84
N THR A 12 13.40 -14.58 -2.18
CA THR A 12 12.76 -15.59 -1.32
C THR A 12 13.60 -15.89 -0.09
N GLU A 13 14.92 -16.00 -0.26
CA GLU A 13 15.83 -16.20 0.87
C GLU A 13 15.84 -14.98 1.79
N VAL A 14 15.92 -13.77 1.25
CA VAL A 14 15.86 -12.52 2.03
C VAL A 14 14.56 -12.42 2.80
N TRP A 15 13.43 -12.69 2.16
CA TRP A 15 12.12 -12.66 2.79
C TRP A 15 12.00 -13.68 3.92
N ASN A 16 12.39 -14.91 3.67
CA ASN A 16 12.34 -15.98 4.67
C ASN A 16 13.29 -15.72 5.83
N SER A 17 14.50 -15.23 5.58
CA SER A 17 15.46 -14.89 6.63
C SER A 17 14.95 -13.77 7.52
N PHE A 18 14.32 -12.76 6.94
CA PHE A 18 13.67 -11.69 7.70
C PHE A 18 12.55 -12.21 8.59
N LEU A 19 11.63 -13.02 8.04
CA LEU A 19 10.52 -13.60 8.81
C LEU A 19 10.98 -14.53 9.93
N GLN A 20 12.13 -15.20 9.75
CA GLN A 20 12.72 -16.10 10.76
C GLN A 20 13.59 -15.37 11.77
N SER A 21 13.86 -14.08 11.59
CA SER A 21 14.61 -13.25 12.53
C SER A 21 13.67 -12.47 13.46
N PRO A 22 13.35 -12.96 14.66
CA PRO A 22 12.47 -12.24 15.59
C PRO A 22 12.99 -10.85 15.95
N THR A 23 14.31 -10.70 16.01
CA THR A 23 14.95 -9.41 16.35
C THR A 23 14.67 -8.35 15.30
N ASP A 24 14.81 -8.69 14.01
CA ASP A 24 14.59 -7.74 12.92
C ASP A 24 13.11 -7.37 12.81
N VAL A 25 12.23 -8.36 12.88
CA VAL A 25 10.78 -8.14 12.85
C VAL A 25 10.34 -7.23 14.01
N ILE A 26 10.77 -7.51 15.23
CA ILE A 26 10.42 -6.71 16.41
C ILE A 26 11.01 -5.30 16.30
N MET A 27 12.25 -5.16 15.83
CA MET A 27 12.91 -3.87 15.68
C MET A 27 12.15 -2.96 14.70
N PHE A 28 11.84 -3.45 13.50
CA PHE A 28 11.10 -2.67 12.51
C PHE A 28 9.66 -2.38 12.95
N GLN A 29 9.00 -3.34 13.60
CA GLN A 29 7.68 -3.12 14.20
C GLN A 29 7.73 -2.03 15.26
N ALA A 30 8.71 -2.05 16.15
CA ALA A 30 8.89 -1.04 17.19
C ALA A 30 9.12 0.35 16.59
N ILE A 31 9.94 0.46 15.54
CA ILE A 31 10.16 1.73 14.83
C ILE A 31 8.84 2.27 14.26
N ALA A 32 8.05 1.43 13.58
CA ALA A 32 6.78 1.82 13.01
C ALA A 32 5.78 2.29 14.10
N VAL A 33 5.71 1.57 15.22
CA VAL A 33 4.88 1.95 16.38
C VAL A 33 5.33 3.29 16.97
N ILE A 34 6.64 3.50 17.20
CA ILE A 34 7.16 4.76 17.73
C ILE A 34 6.81 5.95 16.83
N ILE A 35 6.97 5.81 15.51
CA ILE A 35 6.60 6.85 14.53
C ILE A 35 5.10 7.14 14.61
N THR A 36 4.26 6.10 14.66
CA THR A 36 2.81 6.22 14.77
C THR A 36 2.40 6.92 16.06
N MET A 37 2.95 6.49 17.21
CA MET A 37 2.67 7.13 18.50
C MET A 37 3.09 8.60 18.51
N ALA A 38 4.24 8.93 17.96
CA ALA A 38 4.69 10.33 17.84
C ALA A 38 3.72 11.17 16.98
N ALA A 39 3.16 10.60 15.92
CA ALA A 39 2.20 11.27 15.05
C ALA A 39 0.87 11.55 15.76
N ILE A 40 0.37 10.61 16.58
CA ILE A 40 -0.93 10.75 17.25
C ILE A 40 -0.87 11.46 18.60
N TRP A 41 0.32 11.60 19.21
CA TRP A 41 0.51 12.11 20.58
C TRP A 41 -0.18 13.44 20.85
N ARG A 42 -0.12 14.35 19.88
CA ARG A 42 -0.66 15.71 20.00
C ARG A 42 -2.11 15.86 19.51
N GLY A 43 -2.77 14.74 19.18
CA GLY A 43 -4.18 14.71 18.76
C GLY A 43 -4.42 15.08 17.30
N ALA A 44 -5.67 15.37 16.95
CA ALA A 44 -6.15 15.52 15.58
C ALA A 44 -5.31 16.46 14.70
N LYS A 45 -4.85 17.61 15.21
CA LYS A 45 -4.02 18.55 14.45
C LYS A 45 -2.65 17.98 14.05
N ALA A 46 -2.07 17.12 14.89
CA ALA A 46 -0.80 16.48 14.56
C ALA A 46 -1.03 15.37 13.53
N ILE A 47 -2.08 14.57 13.70
CA ILE A 47 -2.50 13.54 12.75
C ILE A 47 -2.74 14.15 11.37
N GLU A 48 -3.52 15.22 11.29
CA GLU A 48 -3.81 15.96 10.05
C GLU A 48 -2.51 16.38 9.36
N LYS A 49 -1.61 17.05 10.08
CA LYS A 49 -0.34 17.53 9.51
C LYS A 49 0.53 16.39 8.99
N VAL A 50 0.67 15.30 9.75
CA VAL A 50 1.46 14.12 9.33
C VAL A 50 0.82 13.46 8.12
N ASN A 51 -0.50 13.23 8.15
CA ASN A 51 -1.21 12.60 7.06
C ASN A 51 -1.15 13.43 5.77
N VAL A 52 -1.24 14.75 5.83
CA VAL A 52 -1.08 15.61 4.63
C VAL A 52 0.29 15.42 4.01
N ILE A 53 1.36 15.39 4.81
CA ILE A 53 2.72 15.17 4.31
C ILE A 53 2.84 13.77 3.68
N LEU A 54 2.38 12.74 4.39
CA LEU A 54 2.44 11.36 3.91
C LEU A 54 1.62 11.17 2.63
N MET A 55 0.41 11.72 2.56
CA MET A 55 -0.45 11.58 1.38
C MET A 55 0.12 12.30 0.16
N VAL A 56 0.60 13.53 0.29
CA VAL A 56 1.21 14.24 -0.84
C VAL A 56 2.44 13.49 -1.34
N SER A 57 3.29 13.01 -0.42
CA SER A 57 4.46 12.20 -0.76
C SER A 57 4.03 10.89 -1.44
N LEU A 58 3.01 10.22 -0.91
CA LEU A 58 2.46 8.97 -1.48
C LEU A 58 1.95 9.18 -2.91
N PHE A 59 1.23 10.27 -3.18
CA PHE A 59 0.77 10.58 -4.53
C PHE A 59 1.95 10.78 -5.50
N ILE A 60 2.95 11.55 -5.10
CA ILE A 60 4.15 11.76 -5.94
C ILE A 60 4.85 10.43 -6.24
N LEU A 61 5.03 9.61 -5.21
CA LEU A 61 5.69 8.31 -5.33
C LEU A 61 4.87 7.32 -6.18
N LEU A 62 3.55 7.27 -5.98
CA LEU A 62 2.64 6.40 -6.74
C LEU A 62 2.63 6.77 -8.23
N PHE A 63 2.48 8.05 -8.56
CA PHE A 63 2.52 8.48 -9.95
C PHE A 63 3.89 8.32 -10.60
N SER A 64 4.98 8.45 -9.83
CA SER A 64 6.32 8.14 -10.30
C SER A 64 6.47 6.65 -10.61
N ALA A 65 5.98 5.78 -9.73
CA ALA A 65 6.00 4.34 -9.92
C ALA A 65 5.13 3.91 -11.13
N LEU A 66 3.93 4.51 -11.27
CA LEU A 66 3.06 4.28 -12.43
C LEU A 66 3.76 4.69 -13.74
N PHE A 67 4.38 5.86 -13.77
CA PHE A 67 5.11 6.33 -14.95
C PHE A 67 6.24 5.38 -15.33
N LEU A 68 7.02 4.92 -14.34
CA LEU A 68 8.11 3.97 -14.58
C LEU A 68 7.58 2.62 -15.06
N ALA A 69 6.52 2.08 -14.45
CA ALA A 69 5.88 0.84 -14.89
C ALA A 69 5.31 0.95 -16.31
N PHE A 70 4.69 2.09 -16.63
CA PHE A 70 4.20 2.36 -17.97
C PHE A 70 5.33 2.38 -19.03
N VAL A 71 6.45 3.00 -18.71
CA VAL A 71 7.63 3.01 -19.61
C VAL A 71 8.19 1.60 -19.79
N MET A 72 8.16 0.76 -18.76
CA MET A 72 8.60 -0.64 -18.86
C MET A 72 7.69 -1.45 -19.77
N ASP A 73 6.37 -1.41 -19.53
CA ASP A 73 5.36 -2.12 -20.30
C ASP A 73 5.32 -1.63 -21.77
N LEU A 74 5.55 -0.32 -22.01
CA LEU A 74 5.65 0.23 -23.34
C LEU A 74 6.91 -0.21 -24.09
N ASN A 75 8.03 -0.39 -23.40
CA ASN A 75 9.28 -0.84 -24.02
C ASN A 75 9.21 -2.30 -24.48
N ASP A 76 8.39 -3.12 -23.86
CA ASP A 76 8.07 -4.46 -24.33
C ASP A 76 7.19 -4.46 -25.61
N GLY A 77 6.55 -3.33 -25.90
CA GLY A 77 5.84 -3.06 -27.15
C GLY A 77 4.39 -3.52 -27.19
N THR A 78 3.84 -4.06 -26.09
CA THR A 78 2.54 -4.72 -26.08
C THR A 78 1.50 -4.08 -25.16
N LEU A 79 1.90 -3.39 -24.11
CA LEU A 79 1.01 -2.88 -23.03
C LEU A 79 0.11 -3.98 -22.43
N ASP A 80 0.65 -5.19 -22.28
CA ASP A 80 -0.11 -6.35 -21.86
C ASP A 80 -0.64 -6.23 -20.44
N GLY A 81 0.11 -5.62 -19.54
CA GLY A 81 -0.33 -5.36 -18.18
C GLY A 81 -1.54 -4.42 -18.11
N PHE A 82 -1.53 -3.38 -18.94
CA PHE A 82 -2.67 -2.47 -19.09
C PHE A 82 -3.88 -3.20 -19.67
N VAL A 83 -3.69 -3.91 -20.76
CA VAL A 83 -4.76 -4.67 -21.45
C VAL A 83 -5.35 -5.72 -20.51
N TYR A 84 -4.52 -6.46 -19.78
CA TYR A 84 -4.97 -7.48 -18.84
C TYR A 84 -5.90 -6.88 -17.77
N MET A 85 -5.55 -5.76 -17.17
CA MET A 85 -6.34 -5.14 -16.10
C MET A 85 -7.71 -4.67 -16.57
N PHE A 86 -7.85 -4.26 -17.83
CA PHE A 86 -9.12 -3.76 -18.39
C PHE A 86 -9.83 -4.78 -19.31
N SER A 87 -9.28 -5.98 -19.45
CA SER A 87 -9.93 -7.05 -20.20
C SER A 87 -11.08 -7.66 -19.41
N ILE A 88 -12.30 -7.44 -19.88
CA ILE A 88 -13.49 -8.02 -19.28
C ILE A 88 -13.66 -9.44 -19.83
N GLN A 89 -13.71 -10.42 -18.95
CA GLN A 89 -14.02 -11.81 -19.29
C GLN A 89 -15.46 -12.12 -18.84
N PRO A 90 -16.43 -12.15 -19.78
CA PRO A 90 -17.86 -12.23 -19.44
C PRO A 90 -18.25 -13.51 -18.66
N GLU A 91 -17.51 -14.60 -18.83
CA GLU A 91 -17.72 -15.83 -18.09
C GLU A 91 -17.64 -15.66 -16.58
N TYR A 92 -16.70 -14.87 -16.07
CA TYR A 92 -16.56 -14.62 -14.63
C TYR A 92 -17.66 -13.75 -14.05
N LEU A 93 -18.40 -13.00 -14.88
CA LEU A 93 -19.53 -12.21 -14.40
C LEU A 93 -20.70 -13.07 -13.88
N MET A 94 -20.79 -14.33 -14.32
CA MET A 94 -21.80 -15.27 -13.86
C MET A 94 -21.35 -16.11 -12.66
N GLU A 95 -20.09 -15.99 -12.24
CA GLU A 95 -19.55 -16.70 -11.08
C GLU A 95 -19.77 -15.93 -9.78
N PRO A 96 -20.51 -16.51 -8.80
CA PRO A 96 -20.76 -15.84 -7.51
C PRO A 96 -19.48 -15.48 -6.77
N GLU A 97 -18.42 -16.26 -6.92
CA GLU A 97 -17.13 -16.05 -6.26
C GLU A 97 -16.47 -14.73 -6.69
N THR A 98 -16.60 -14.34 -7.95
CA THR A 98 -16.12 -13.06 -8.46
C THR A 98 -16.75 -11.89 -7.70
N TRP A 99 -18.06 -11.93 -7.48
CA TRP A 99 -18.78 -10.89 -6.76
C TRP A 99 -18.47 -10.88 -5.26
N ILE A 100 -18.36 -12.06 -4.64
CA ILE A 100 -18.00 -12.20 -3.21
C ILE A 100 -16.60 -11.66 -2.98
N SER A 101 -15.64 -11.99 -3.84
CA SER A 101 -14.27 -11.51 -3.75
C SER A 101 -14.19 -9.99 -3.94
N GLY A 102 -14.89 -9.44 -4.93
CA GLY A 102 -14.98 -8.00 -5.17
C GLY A 102 -15.62 -7.25 -3.99
N LEU A 103 -16.71 -7.77 -3.44
CA LEU A 103 -17.37 -7.20 -2.26
C LEU A 103 -16.46 -7.24 -1.02
N SER A 104 -15.80 -8.37 -0.80
CA SER A 104 -14.86 -8.56 0.30
C SER A 104 -13.69 -7.56 0.20
N GLN A 105 -13.09 -7.42 -0.98
CA GLN A 105 -12.03 -6.45 -1.22
C GLN A 105 -12.51 -5.01 -1.01
N SER A 106 -13.71 -4.66 -1.46
CA SER A 106 -14.30 -3.34 -1.26
C SER A 106 -14.53 -3.04 0.23
N ALA A 107 -15.05 -4.01 0.98
CA ALA A 107 -15.27 -3.88 2.42
C ALA A 107 -13.95 -3.66 3.18
N TRP A 108 -12.89 -4.41 2.85
CA TRP A 108 -11.56 -4.22 3.41
C TRP A 108 -10.97 -2.85 3.06
N SER A 109 -11.04 -2.46 1.80
CA SER A 109 -10.49 -1.20 1.31
C SER A 109 -11.14 0.03 1.95
N CYS A 110 -12.45 -0.02 2.19
CA CYS A 110 -13.20 1.05 2.85
C CYS A 110 -13.22 0.94 4.38
N SER A 111 -12.55 -0.05 4.98
CA SER A 111 -12.58 -0.32 6.42
C SER A 111 -14.03 -0.50 6.96
N ALA A 112 -14.88 -1.15 6.17
CA ALA A 112 -16.28 -1.36 6.53
C ALA A 112 -16.42 -2.16 7.83
N GLY A 113 -17.21 -1.64 8.77
CA GLY A 113 -17.45 -2.27 10.07
C GLY A 113 -16.33 -2.06 11.10
N MET A 114 -15.20 -1.45 10.75
CA MET A 114 -14.06 -1.25 11.67
C MET A 114 -14.21 -0.02 12.58
N GLY A 115 -15.20 0.86 12.33
CA GLY A 115 -15.41 2.07 13.14
C GLY A 115 -14.50 3.24 12.85
N MET A 116 -13.58 3.14 11.90
CA MET A 116 -12.63 4.21 11.59
C MET A 116 -13.32 5.50 11.13
N ALA A 117 -14.30 5.40 10.24
CA ALA A 117 -15.07 6.56 9.77
C ALA A 117 -15.81 7.25 10.93
N ILE A 118 -16.35 6.50 11.88
CA ILE A 118 -16.99 7.03 13.09
C ILE A 118 -15.98 7.77 13.95
N THR A 119 -14.79 7.19 14.16
CA THR A 119 -13.70 7.80 14.93
C THR A 119 -13.27 9.13 14.35
N TYR A 120 -13.08 9.20 13.02
CA TYR A 120 -12.69 10.44 12.37
C TYR A 120 -13.82 11.47 12.29
N SER A 121 -15.09 11.05 12.24
CA SER A 121 -16.24 11.96 12.22
C SER A 121 -16.34 12.82 13.49
N VAL A 122 -15.78 12.36 14.61
CA VAL A 122 -15.69 13.15 15.86
C VAL A 122 -14.85 14.42 15.69
N TYR A 123 -13.93 14.43 14.75
CA TYR A 123 -13.05 15.58 14.44
C TYR A 123 -13.61 16.51 13.36
N MET A 124 -14.73 16.12 12.72
CA MET A 124 -15.37 16.95 11.70
C MET A 124 -15.98 18.21 12.32
N ARG A 125 -15.98 19.29 11.57
CA ARG A 125 -16.66 20.51 11.95
C ARG A 125 -18.18 20.35 11.73
N LYS A 126 -18.97 21.08 12.49
CA LYS A 126 -20.46 20.96 12.45
C LYS A 126 -21.08 21.41 11.12
N ASP A 127 -20.36 22.23 10.37
CA ASP A 127 -20.77 22.80 9.09
C ASP A 127 -20.25 22.04 7.86
N GLU A 128 -19.59 20.90 8.09
CA GLU A 128 -19.08 20.07 6.98
C GLU A 128 -20.17 19.23 6.34
N ASP A 129 -20.09 19.11 5.00
CA ASP A 129 -21.00 18.25 4.24
C ASP A 129 -20.55 16.78 4.32
N THR A 130 -21.27 16.01 5.14
CA THR A 130 -21.00 14.58 5.35
C THR A 130 -21.17 13.75 4.09
N THR A 131 -22.14 14.11 3.23
CA THR A 131 -22.40 13.38 1.97
C THR A 131 -21.27 13.58 0.99
N LEU A 132 -20.83 14.83 0.82
CA LEU A 132 -19.70 15.16 -0.05
C LEU A 132 -18.41 14.47 0.44
N ASN A 133 -18.16 14.50 1.74
CA ASN A 133 -16.98 13.85 2.34
C ASN A 133 -17.00 12.33 2.12
N ALA A 134 -18.14 11.67 2.34
CA ALA A 134 -18.28 10.24 2.10
C ALA A 134 -18.09 9.88 0.63
N ALA A 135 -18.73 10.60 -0.29
CA ALA A 135 -18.59 10.38 -1.73
C ALA A 135 -17.14 10.58 -2.20
N THR A 136 -16.50 11.67 -1.76
CA THR A 136 -15.08 11.95 -2.10
C THR A 136 -14.16 10.84 -1.59
N MET A 137 -14.37 10.39 -0.35
CA MET A 137 -13.55 9.34 0.26
C MET A 137 -13.67 8.01 -0.50
N CYS A 138 -14.91 7.58 -0.83
CA CYS A 138 -15.14 6.35 -1.56
C CYS A 138 -14.59 6.40 -3.00
N LEU A 139 -14.82 7.49 -3.72
CA LEU A 139 -14.34 7.64 -5.10
C LEU A 139 -12.82 7.76 -5.17
N ALA A 140 -12.21 8.54 -4.26
CA ALA A 140 -10.76 8.66 -4.19
C ALA A 140 -10.10 7.31 -3.85
N ASN A 141 -10.63 6.58 -2.86
CA ASN A 141 -10.13 5.26 -2.48
C ASN A 141 -10.13 4.29 -3.67
N ASN A 142 -11.25 4.22 -4.40
CA ASN A 142 -11.36 3.35 -5.57
C ASN A 142 -10.41 3.77 -6.70
N SER A 143 -10.28 5.07 -6.98
CA SER A 143 -9.39 5.60 -8.01
C SER A 143 -7.92 5.26 -7.70
N ILE A 144 -7.48 5.45 -6.47
CA ILE A 144 -6.11 5.14 -6.04
C ILE A 144 -5.84 3.64 -6.12
N SER A 145 -6.81 2.81 -5.74
CA SER A 145 -6.68 1.35 -5.83
C SER A 145 -6.49 0.88 -7.27
N ILE A 146 -7.21 1.46 -8.23
CA ILE A 146 -7.05 1.18 -9.67
C ILE A 146 -5.65 1.60 -10.15
N ILE A 147 -5.19 2.79 -9.77
CA ILE A 147 -3.86 3.30 -10.15
C ILE A 147 -2.76 2.39 -9.58
N ALA A 148 -2.86 2.01 -8.32
CA ALA A 148 -1.89 1.12 -7.69
C ALA A 148 -1.89 -0.27 -8.32
N GLY A 149 -3.07 -0.86 -8.58
CA GLY A 149 -3.19 -2.14 -9.27
C GLY A 149 -2.61 -2.10 -10.68
N LEU A 150 -2.89 -1.03 -11.42
CA LEU A 150 -2.33 -0.82 -12.75
C LEU A 150 -0.80 -0.75 -12.73
N THR A 151 -0.23 -0.02 -11.77
CA THR A 151 1.23 0.07 -11.59
C THR A 151 1.86 -1.31 -11.41
N VAL A 152 1.25 -2.16 -10.57
CA VAL A 152 1.75 -3.52 -10.32
C VAL A 152 1.60 -4.40 -11.55
N MET A 153 0.43 -4.40 -12.20
CA MET A 153 0.18 -5.24 -13.37
C MET A 153 1.13 -4.89 -14.52
N MET A 154 1.28 -3.60 -14.85
CA MET A 154 2.21 -3.18 -15.90
C MET A 154 3.65 -3.57 -15.58
N ALA A 155 4.09 -3.44 -14.34
CA ALA A 155 5.43 -3.84 -13.94
C ALA A 155 5.66 -5.35 -14.05
N VAL A 156 4.70 -6.18 -13.61
CA VAL A 156 4.80 -7.63 -13.64
C VAL A 156 4.77 -8.15 -15.08
N PHE A 157 3.83 -7.69 -15.90
CA PHE A 157 3.70 -8.14 -17.28
C PHE A 157 4.88 -7.73 -18.18
N ALA A 158 5.54 -6.61 -17.85
CA ALA A 158 6.71 -6.15 -18.61
C ALA A 158 7.98 -7.01 -18.40
N VAL A 159 8.04 -7.83 -17.34
CA VAL A 159 9.31 -8.46 -16.95
C VAL A 159 9.19 -9.96 -16.69
N VAL A 160 8.04 -10.44 -16.22
CA VAL A 160 7.87 -11.82 -15.79
C VAL A 160 7.42 -12.71 -16.95
N ASP A 161 8.12 -13.80 -17.21
CA ASP A 161 7.81 -14.72 -18.32
C ASP A 161 6.41 -15.37 -18.18
N ASP A 162 5.98 -15.68 -16.95
CA ASP A 162 4.63 -16.19 -16.66
C ASP A 162 3.91 -15.26 -15.65
N PRO A 163 3.40 -14.12 -16.13
CA PRO A 163 2.77 -13.13 -15.27
C PRO A 163 1.50 -13.63 -14.59
N LEU A 164 0.76 -14.55 -15.21
CA LEU A 164 -0.48 -15.10 -14.63
C LEU A 164 -0.19 -15.96 -13.39
N SER A 165 0.86 -16.76 -13.44
CA SER A 165 1.30 -17.53 -12.28
C SER A 165 1.77 -16.60 -11.15
N ALA A 166 2.52 -15.55 -11.49
CA ALA A 166 2.97 -14.55 -10.51
C ALA A 166 1.78 -13.84 -9.84
N VAL A 167 0.78 -13.42 -10.61
CA VAL A 167 -0.45 -12.80 -10.08
C VAL A 167 -1.23 -13.79 -9.21
N GLY A 168 -1.29 -15.06 -9.58
CA GLY A 168 -1.94 -16.13 -8.83
C GLY A 168 -1.28 -16.47 -7.50
N ALA A 169 -0.01 -16.10 -7.28
CA ALA A 169 0.73 -16.38 -6.04
C ALA A 169 0.23 -15.59 -4.81
N GLY A 170 -0.61 -14.57 -5.03
CA GLY A 170 -1.22 -13.76 -3.97
C GLY A 170 -0.46 -12.47 -3.66
N SER A 171 -1.15 -11.55 -2.99
CA SER A 171 -0.69 -10.16 -2.81
C SER A 171 0.66 -10.02 -2.09
N SER A 172 0.91 -10.82 -1.05
CA SER A 172 2.17 -10.76 -0.32
C SER A 172 3.35 -11.25 -1.16
N ALA A 173 3.16 -12.34 -1.92
CA ALA A 173 4.18 -12.85 -2.81
C ALA A 173 4.49 -11.86 -3.94
N ILE A 174 3.47 -11.28 -4.57
CA ILE A 174 3.67 -10.24 -5.59
C ILE A 174 4.49 -9.08 -5.02
N THR A 175 4.09 -8.57 -3.86
CA THR A 175 4.70 -7.37 -3.27
C THR A 175 6.14 -7.57 -2.84
N PHE A 176 6.46 -8.68 -2.18
CA PHE A 176 7.75 -8.86 -1.51
C PHE A 176 8.70 -9.82 -2.21
N LEU A 177 8.21 -10.66 -3.10
CA LEU A 177 9.03 -11.60 -3.87
C LEU A 177 9.15 -11.17 -5.34
N VAL A 178 8.00 -10.97 -6.00
CA VAL A 178 7.98 -10.71 -7.45
C VAL A 178 8.45 -9.29 -7.79
N LEU A 179 7.88 -8.26 -7.17
CA LEU A 179 8.20 -6.87 -7.52
C LEU A 179 9.68 -6.47 -7.33
N PRO A 180 10.40 -6.91 -6.28
CA PRO A 180 11.83 -6.66 -6.19
C PRO A 180 12.62 -7.24 -7.36
N GLU A 181 12.26 -8.44 -7.83
CA GLU A 181 12.90 -9.08 -8.99
C GLU A 181 12.58 -8.32 -10.29
N VAL A 182 11.31 -7.92 -10.46
CA VAL A 182 10.87 -7.08 -11.58
C VAL A 182 11.69 -5.78 -11.64
N PHE A 183 11.82 -5.09 -10.52
CA PHE A 183 12.57 -3.83 -10.46
C PHE A 183 14.09 -4.03 -10.66
N ALA A 184 14.63 -5.18 -10.25
CA ALA A 184 16.02 -5.52 -10.51
C ALA A 184 16.33 -5.73 -11.99
N GLN A 185 15.32 -6.05 -12.81
CA GLN A 185 15.41 -6.24 -14.26
C GLN A 185 15.00 -4.99 -15.06
N ALA A 186 14.54 -3.93 -14.39
CA ALA A 186 14.07 -2.72 -15.05
C ALA A 186 15.12 -2.12 -16.01
N PRO A 187 14.71 -1.68 -17.21
CA PRO A 187 15.61 -1.02 -18.16
C PRO A 187 16.10 0.33 -17.61
N GLY A 188 17.32 0.73 -18.02
CA GLY A 188 17.94 2.01 -17.59
C GLY A 188 19.09 1.86 -16.59
N GLY A 189 19.44 0.62 -16.25
CA GLY A 189 20.63 0.29 -15.46
C GLY A 189 20.46 0.44 -13.95
N PRO A 190 21.53 0.23 -13.17
CA PRO A 190 21.47 0.06 -11.72
C PRO A 190 20.84 1.23 -10.95
N VAL A 191 21.03 2.45 -11.44
CA VAL A 191 20.48 3.65 -10.79
C VAL A 191 18.95 3.65 -10.88
N VAL A 192 18.40 3.34 -12.07
CA VAL A 192 16.95 3.27 -12.29
C VAL A 192 16.35 2.15 -11.45
N GLN A 193 16.98 0.99 -11.42
CA GLN A 193 16.55 -0.17 -10.61
C GLN A 193 16.46 0.18 -9.12
N VAL A 194 17.47 0.79 -8.54
CA VAL A 194 17.49 1.22 -7.14
C VAL A 194 16.40 2.28 -6.88
N VAL A 195 16.24 3.24 -7.80
CA VAL A 195 15.20 4.28 -7.67
C VAL A 195 13.82 3.66 -7.67
N MET A 196 13.51 2.73 -8.58
CA MET A 196 12.21 2.06 -8.66
C MET A 196 11.87 1.29 -7.38
N VAL A 197 12.79 0.45 -6.90
CA VAL A 197 12.61 -0.27 -5.63
C VAL A 197 12.37 0.70 -4.49
N THR A 198 13.20 1.75 -4.39
CA THR A 198 13.09 2.73 -3.30
C THR A 198 11.78 3.49 -3.35
N VAL A 199 11.38 3.99 -4.52
CA VAL A 199 10.11 4.73 -4.72
C VAL A 199 8.92 3.86 -4.34
N PHE A 200 8.89 2.61 -4.80
CA PHE A 200 7.79 1.71 -4.54
C PHE A 200 7.67 1.36 -3.05
N PHE A 201 8.75 0.89 -2.43
CA PHE A 201 8.68 0.49 -1.03
C PHE A 201 8.52 1.67 -0.06
N LEU A 202 9.01 2.85 -0.42
CA LEU A 202 8.76 4.07 0.33
C LEU A 202 7.28 4.47 0.26
N ALA A 203 6.67 4.41 -0.93
CA ALA A 203 5.23 4.64 -1.09
C ALA A 203 4.40 3.65 -0.27
N LEU A 204 4.74 2.36 -0.34
CA LEU A 204 4.08 1.32 0.43
C LEU A 204 4.22 1.55 1.94
N SER A 205 5.40 1.96 2.41
CA SER A 205 5.64 2.28 3.82
C SER A 205 4.81 3.48 4.28
N PHE A 206 4.69 4.52 3.46
CA PHE A 206 3.84 5.68 3.79
C PHE A 206 2.35 5.31 3.83
N ALA A 207 1.89 4.49 2.89
CA ALA A 207 0.52 3.97 2.91
C ALA A 207 0.25 3.14 4.17
N ALA A 208 1.17 2.26 4.56
CA ALA A 208 1.07 1.47 5.78
C ALA A 208 1.04 2.34 7.05
N LEU A 209 1.90 3.36 7.12
CA LEU A 209 1.92 4.30 8.26
C LEU A 209 0.61 5.06 8.42
N THR A 210 -0.01 5.54 7.34
CA THR A 210 -1.32 6.21 7.42
C THR A 210 -2.40 5.27 7.96
N SER A 211 -2.38 4.01 7.55
CA SER A 211 -3.29 2.98 8.06
C SER A 211 -3.06 2.66 9.54
N MET A 212 -1.80 2.56 9.97
CA MET A 212 -1.45 2.38 11.39
C MET A 212 -1.93 3.55 12.25
N ILE A 213 -1.70 4.80 11.81
CA ILE A 213 -2.18 6.00 12.50
C ILE A 213 -3.70 5.92 12.71
N SER A 214 -4.45 5.51 11.70
CA SER A 214 -5.91 5.40 11.77
C SER A 214 -6.36 4.33 12.74
N THR A 215 -5.72 3.16 12.71
CA THR A 215 -6.07 2.03 13.58
C THR A 215 -5.75 2.31 15.04
N VAL A 216 -4.58 2.90 15.31
CA VAL A 216 -4.18 3.25 16.68
C VAL A 216 -5.04 4.40 17.22
N GLU A 217 -5.39 5.41 16.40
CA GLU A 217 -6.29 6.49 16.81
C GLU A 217 -7.67 5.97 17.19
N LEU A 218 -8.19 4.95 16.51
CA LEU A 218 -9.43 4.28 16.89
C LEU A 218 -9.36 3.73 18.33
N CYS A 219 -8.26 3.05 18.67
CA CYS A 219 -8.07 2.52 20.03
C CYS A 219 -7.92 3.64 21.06
N VAL A 220 -7.09 4.62 20.79
CA VAL A 220 -6.89 5.80 21.66
C VAL A 220 -8.21 6.53 21.90
N ARG A 221 -9.01 6.72 20.86
CA ARG A 221 -10.30 7.41 20.99
C ARG A 221 -11.26 6.66 21.90
N ASN A 222 -11.31 5.35 21.82
CA ASN A 222 -12.13 4.53 22.72
C ASN A 222 -11.74 4.76 24.20
N PHE A 223 -10.46 4.81 24.53
CA PHE A 223 -10.01 5.10 25.89
C PHE A 223 -10.38 6.53 26.33
N VAL A 224 -10.21 7.52 25.45
CA VAL A 224 -10.55 8.91 25.72
C VAL A 224 -12.05 9.08 25.97
N ASP A 225 -12.90 8.40 25.23
CA ASP A 225 -14.35 8.43 25.40
C ASP A 225 -14.80 7.79 26.74
N HIS A 226 -13.99 6.92 27.32
CA HIS A 226 -14.17 6.39 28.68
C HIS A 226 -13.52 7.27 29.78
N GLY A 227 -13.04 8.46 29.44
CA GLY A 227 -12.50 9.43 30.41
C GLY A 227 -11.03 9.29 30.71
N VAL A 228 -10.29 8.50 29.97
CA VAL A 228 -8.82 8.38 30.09
C VAL A 228 -8.16 9.57 29.40
N ASP A 229 -7.16 10.18 30.04
CA ASP A 229 -6.38 11.23 29.41
C ASP A 229 -5.66 10.74 28.16
N ARG A 230 -5.66 11.55 27.10
CA ARG A 230 -5.08 11.16 25.80
C ARG A 230 -3.64 10.66 25.90
N SER A 231 -2.81 11.29 26.73
CA SER A 231 -1.42 10.87 26.91
C SER A 231 -1.28 9.46 27.50
N GLN A 232 -2.19 9.12 28.42
CA GLN A 232 -2.27 7.77 28.99
C GLN A 232 -2.86 6.78 27.98
N ALA A 233 -3.91 7.18 27.27
CA ALA A 233 -4.54 6.36 26.25
C ALA A 233 -3.55 5.94 25.15
N VAL A 234 -2.70 6.87 24.68
CA VAL A 234 -1.62 6.58 23.71
C VAL A 234 -0.59 5.61 24.29
N GLY A 235 -0.30 5.70 25.59
CA GLY A 235 0.64 4.79 26.25
C GLY A 235 0.09 3.36 26.47
N PHE A 236 -1.24 3.19 26.48
CA PHE A 236 -1.89 1.88 26.64
C PHE A 236 -2.13 1.14 25.31
N THR A 237 -2.05 1.86 24.18
CA THR A 237 -2.30 1.32 22.84
C THR A 237 -1.01 0.88 22.16
#